data_0b7d3b7eb898c7f9c654f4f54e45a6e4
#
_entry.id   0b7d3b7eb898c7f9c654f4f54e45a6e4
#
_cell.length_a   1.000
_cell.length_b   1.000
_cell.length_c   1.000
_cell.angle_alpha   90.00
_cell.angle_beta   90.00
_cell.angle_gamma   90.00
#
_symmetry.space_group_name_H-M   'P 1'
#
loop_
_entity.id
_entity.type
_entity.pdbx_description
1 polymer ?
#
loop_
_entity_poly.entity_id
_entity_poly.type
_entity_poly.pdbx_seq_one_letter_code
_entity_poly.pdbx_strand_id
1 'polypeptide(L)'
;RTAAEDGSFALPQETVQGSSAEGKTTGQETEPSVQTTPEAVTSQQQTGTLSAVNLAYSNLPNNVCMEQQILGFSYTTPVTGAVLSSPFGYREHPIDEVEKFHYGLDLAADEGTEIDAFADGTVNAVGESSSLGKYLIVEHGNGYSTLYAHCSRVTVSSGASVSAGQKVAEVGQTGQATGPHCHFELHRDSNYLNPIYYVSLA
;
A
#
# COMPACT_ATOMS: atom_id res chain seq x y z
N ARG A 1 -23.18 -3.29 -21.77
CA ARG A 1 -22.81 -2.16 -20.88
C ARG A 1 -21.71 -2.68 -19.98
N THR A 2 -20.49 -2.26 -20.24
CA THR A 2 -19.28 -2.62 -19.53
C THR A 2 -19.28 -2.00 -18.12
N ALA A 3 -18.96 -2.82 -17.14
CA ALA A 3 -18.75 -2.40 -15.77
C ALA A 3 -17.62 -1.36 -15.73
N ALA A 4 -17.83 -0.26 -15.02
CA ALA A 4 -16.81 0.74 -14.77
C ALA A 4 -15.74 0.13 -13.87
N GLU A 5 -14.50 0.10 -14.37
CA GLU A 5 -13.34 -0.32 -13.58
C GLU A 5 -13.06 0.74 -12.53
N ASP A 6 -13.21 0.34 -11.27
CA ASP A 6 -12.80 1.10 -10.11
C ASP A 6 -11.27 1.09 -10.06
N GLY A 7 -10.69 2.25 -10.24
CA GLY A 7 -9.28 2.65 -10.22
C GLY A 7 -8.19 1.71 -9.74
N SER A 8 -8.18 0.46 -10.18
CA SER A 8 -7.02 -0.41 -10.04
C SER A 8 -5.95 0.03 -11.04
N PHE A 9 -4.97 0.80 -10.59
CA PHE A 9 -3.85 1.24 -11.41
C PHE A 9 -2.80 0.12 -11.46
N ALA A 10 -2.68 -0.54 -12.62
CA ALA A 10 -1.56 -1.44 -12.89
C ALA A 10 -0.32 -0.62 -13.22
N LEU A 11 0.75 -0.80 -12.46
CA LEU A 11 2.07 -0.22 -12.74
C LEU A 11 2.59 -0.74 -14.09
N PRO A 12 3.24 0.09 -14.92
CA PRO A 12 3.87 -0.37 -16.16
C PRO A 12 4.99 -1.38 -15.85
N GLN A 13 4.91 -2.57 -16.44
CA GLN A 13 5.97 -3.58 -16.35
C GLN A 13 7.07 -3.24 -17.35
N GLU A 14 8.26 -2.93 -16.85
CA GLU A 14 9.47 -2.93 -17.68
C GLU A 14 9.94 -4.36 -17.93
N THR A 15 10.00 -4.75 -19.21
CA THR A 15 10.58 -6.02 -19.69
C THR A 15 12.10 -5.92 -19.69
N VAL A 16 12.75 -6.53 -18.71
CA VAL A 16 14.20 -6.73 -18.73
C VAL A 16 14.50 -8.08 -19.39
N GLN A 17 15.08 -8.05 -20.59
CA GLN A 17 15.62 -9.23 -21.26
C GLN A 17 16.90 -9.71 -20.58
N GLY A 18 16.91 -10.97 -20.15
CA GLY A 18 18.03 -11.61 -19.53
C GLY A 18 19.12 -12.03 -20.54
N SER A 19 20.35 -11.98 -20.10
CA SER A 19 21.49 -12.63 -20.74
C SER A 19 22.06 -13.70 -19.82
N SER A 20 22.17 -14.91 -20.35
CA SER A 20 22.72 -16.12 -19.70
C SER A 20 24.24 -16.07 -19.58
N ALA A 21 24.80 -16.62 -18.51
CA ALA A 21 26.09 -17.28 -18.52
C ALA A 21 26.19 -18.37 -17.44
N GLU A 22 26.53 -19.56 -17.87
CA GLU A 22 26.73 -20.77 -17.09
C GLU A 22 28.03 -20.72 -16.26
N GLY A 23 28.03 -21.45 -15.12
CA GLY A 23 29.25 -21.74 -14.34
C GLY A 23 29.01 -22.84 -13.30
N LYS A 24 29.39 -24.04 -13.65
CA LYS A 24 29.33 -25.31 -12.93
C LYS A 24 30.49 -25.44 -11.94
N THR A 25 30.29 -25.90 -10.70
CA THR A 25 31.22 -26.87 -10.02
C THR A 25 30.60 -27.46 -8.73
N THR A 26 30.78 -28.76 -8.63
CA THR A 26 30.48 -29.78 -7.61
C THR A 26 31.24 -29.61 -6.28
N GLY A 27 30.65 -30.16 -5.20
CA GLY A 27 31.35 -30.46 -3.93
C GLY A 27 30.38 -31.02 -2.87
N GLN A 28 30.61 -32.23 -2.48
CA GLN A 28 29.84 -33.22 -1.73
C GLN A 28 30.19 -33.26 -0.23
N GLU A 29 29.25 -33.86 0.58
CA GLU A 29 29.43 -34.48 1.91
C GLU A 29 29.58 -33.56 3.15
N THR A 30 28.95 -33.77 4.30
CA THR A 30 28.49 -34.97 5.06
C THR A 30 27.56 -34.54 6.22
N GLU A 31 26.55 -35.36 6.52
CA GLU A 31 25.80 -35.34 7.79
C GLU A 31 26.61 -35.91 8.97
N PRO A 32 26.22 -35.66 10.22
CA PRO A 32 25.59 -36.72 10.99
C PRO A 32 24.38 -36.37 11.85
N SER A 33 23.47 -37.34 11.91
CA SER A 33 22.30 -37.49 12.76
C SER A 33 22.55 -37.28 14.26
N VAL A 34 21.61 -36.61 14.94
CA VAL A 34 21.26 -36.93 16.34
C VAL A 34 19.73 -36.90 16.48
N GLN A 35 19.19 -38.07 16.75
CA GLN A 35 17.81 -38.31 17.22
C GLN A 35 17.69 -37.87 18.67
N THR A 36 16.68 -37.05 18.96
CA THR A 36 16.04 -36.99 20.27
C THR A 36 14.57 -36.69 20.10
N THR A 37 13.75 -37.66 20.40
CA THR A 37 12.32 -37.53 20.63
C THR A 37 12.03 -36.71 21.89
N PRO A 38 11.03 -35.83 21.86
CA PRO A 38 10.28 -35.53 23.07
C PRO A 38 8.79 -35.83 22.90
N GLU A 39 8.26 -36.27 23.97
CA GLU A 39 6.92 -36.71 24.34
C GLU A 39 5.78 -35.83 23.84
N ALA A 40 4.66 -36.54 23.58
CA ALA A 40 3.36 -35.95 23.27
C ALA A 40 2.83 -35.10 24.44
N VAL A 41 2.70 -33.81 24.22
CA VAL A 41 1.84 -32.95 25.03
C VAL A 41 0.55 -32.73 24.27
N THR A 42 -0.53 -33.28 24.81
CA THR A 42 -1.91 -33.08 24.38
C THR A 42 -2.29 -31.61 24.49
N SER A 43 -2.40 -30.91 23.38
CA SER A 43 -3.02 -29.57 23.30
C SER A 43 -4.37 -29.67 22.60
N GLN A 44 -5.41 -29.97 23.37
CA GLN A 44 -6.78 -29.60 22.98
C GLN A 44 -7.05 -28.17 23.45
N GLN A 45 -7.53 -27.34 22.53
CA GLN A 45 -8.09 -26.00 22.65
C GLN A 45 -7.28 -24.90 21.91
N GLN A 46 -7.38 -24.91 20.55
CA GLN A 46 -7.17 -23.71 19.74
C GLN A 46 -7.81 -23.82 18.32
N THR A 47 -8.89 -24.56 18.13
CA THR A 47 -9.52 -24.73 16.81
C THR A 47 -10.60 -23.68 16.48
N GLY A 48 -11.03 -22.87 17.45
CA GLY A 48 -12.10 -21.87 17.23
C GLY A 48 -11.62 -20.53 16.64
N THR A 49 -10.43 -20.09 17.01
CA THR A 49 -9.94 -18.75 16.65
C THR A 49 -9.38 -18.71 15.21
N LEU A 50 -8.73 -19.77 14.76
CA LEU A 50 -8.17 -19.87 13.39
C LEU A 50 -9.26 -19.95 12.31
N SER A 51 -10.43 -20.51 12.62
CA SER A 51 -11.53 -20.63 11.67
C SER A 51 -12.20 -19.27 11.40
N ALA A 52 -12.34 -18.42 12.44
CA ALA A 52 -12.93 -17.09 12.31
C ALA A 52 -12.01 -16.12 11.55
N VAL A 53 -10.69 -16.19 11.77
CA VAL A 53 -9.69 -15.40 11.06
C VAL A 53 -9.64 -15.80 9.58
N ASN A 54 -9.67 -17.11 9.27
CA ASN A 54 -9.71 -17.59 7.89
C ASN A 54 -10.98 -17.19 7.13
N LEU A 55 -12.15 -17.10 7.79
CA LEU A 55 -13.37 -16.60 7.17
C LEU A 55 -13.29 -15.10 6.87
N ALA A 56 -12.69 -14.31 7.76
CA ALA A 56 -12.55 -12.86 7.57
C ALA A 56 -11.67 -12.49 6.36
N TYR A 57 -10.71 -13.35 5.99
CA TYR A 57 -9.80 -13.13 4.86
C TYR A 57 -10.19 -13.88 3.57
N SER A 58 -11.20 -14.74 3.60
CA SER A 58 -11.57 -15.58 2.44
C SER A 58 -12.10 -14.81 1.23
N ASN A 59 -12.55 -13.58 1.41
CA ASN A 59 -13.14 -12.74 0.37
C ASN A 59 -12.27 -11.53 0.00
N LEU A 60 -11.02 -11.44 0.49
CA LEU A 60 -10.14 -10.34 0.14
C LEU A 60 -9.67 -10.45 -1.32
N PRO A 61 -9.45 -9.31 -2.01
CA PRO A 61 -8.78 -9.30 -3.30
C PRO A 61 -7.39 -9.95 -3.20
N ASN A 62 -6.97 -10.69 -4.24
CA ASN A 62 -5.74 -11.48 -4.24
C ASN A 62 -4.45 -10.65 -4.07
N ASN A 63 -4.52 -9.34 -4.33
CA ASN A 63 -3.40 -8.40 -4.27
C ASN A 63 -3.45 -7.50 -3.03
N VAL A 64 -4.03 -7.97 -1.93
CA VAL A 64 -4.17 -7.21 -0.68
C VAL A 64 -3.46 -7.92 0.46
N CYS A 65 -2.70 -7.18 1.25
CA CYS A 65 -2.07 -7.63 2.49
C CYS A 65 -2.64 -6.85 3.68
N MET A 66 -3.36 -7.55 4.56
CA MET A 66 -3.96 -6.97 5.77
C MET A 66 -3.00 -6.94 6.96
N GLU A 67 -1.89 -7.67 6.89
CA GLU A 67 -0.91 -7.78 7.97
C GLU A 67 0.15 -6.67 7.89
N GLN A 68 0.61 -6.22 9.07
CA GLN A 68 1.72 -5.29 9.14
C GLN A 68 3.01 -5.92 8.61
N GLN A 69 3.71 -5.21 7.71
CA GLN A 69 5.00 -5.60 7.17
C GLN A 69 6.12 -4.73 7.76
N ILE A 70 7.32 -5.29 7.90
CA ILE A 70 8.50 -4.49 8.25
C ILE A 70 9.03 -3.86 6.97
N LEU A 71 8.96 -2.53 6.85
CA LEU A 71 9.32 -1.81 5.61
C LEU A 71 10.84 -1.76 5.38
N GLY A 72 11.65 -1.80 6.44
CA GLY A 72 13.11 -1.75 6.34
C GLY A 72 13.70 -0.37 6.03
N PHE A 73 12.88 0.70 6.05
CA PHE A 73 13.30 2.10 5.87
C PHE A 73 12.50 3.01 6.81
N SER A 74 13.00 4.24 7.01
CA SER A 74 12.33 5.26 7.82
C SER A 74 11.18 5.90 7.06
N TYR A 75 10.08 6.17 7.75
CA TYR A 75 8.88 6.77 7.16
C TYR A 75 8.21 7.75 8.12
N THR A 76 7.32 8.57 7.59
CA THR A 76 6.53 9.56 8.33
C THR A 76 5.06 9.53 7.90
N THR A 77 4.19 10.13 8.70
CA THR A 77 2.76 10.29 8.35
C THR A 77 2.61 11.32 7.22
N PRO A 78 1.90 10.98 6.13
CA PRO A 78 1.76 11.88 4.97
C PRO A 78 1.01 13.19 5.25
N VAL A 79 0.00 13.15 6.12
CA VAL A 79 -0.78 14.34 6.50
C VAL A 79 -0.84 14.41 8.02
N THR A 80 -0.02 15.29 8.59
CA THR A 80 0.06 15.46 10.05
C THR A 80 -1.24 16.06 10.59
N GLY A 81 -1.78 15.45 11.66
CA GLY A 81 -3.01 15.92 12.29
C GLY A 81 -4.29 15.59 11.52
N ALA A 82 -4.22 14.78 10.47
CA ALA A 82 -5.42 14.33 9.75
C ALA A 82 -6.28 13.38 10.57
N VAL A 83 -7.58 13.42 10.30
CA VAL A 83 -8.56 12.49 10.84
C VAL A 83 -8.81 11.37 9.82
N LEU A 84 -8.84 10.12 10.26
CA LEU A 84 -9.23 9.00 9.41
C LEU A 84 -10.72 9.11 9.06
N SER A 85 -11.04 9.43 7.81
CA SER A 85 -12.42 9.50 7.33
C SER A 85 -12.90 8.21 6.68
N SER A 86 -11.97 7.40 6.11
CA SER A 86 -12.29 6.09 5.57
C SER A 86 -11.12 5.13 5.68
N PRO A 87 -11.31 3.93 6.29
CA PRO A 87 -10.26 2.94 6.45
C PRO A 87 -10.05 2.11 5.19
N PHE A 88 -8.90 1.41 5.16
CA PHE A 88 -8.59 0.35 4.20
C PHE A 88 -9.51 -0.86 4.40
N GLY A 89 -10.05 -1.43 3.33
CA GLY A 89 -10.91 -2.60 3.39
C GLY A 89 -12.27 -2.42 2.75
N TYR A 90 -13.15 -3.41 2.92
CA TYR A 90 -14.50 -3.32 2.40
C TYR A 90 -15.32 -2.24 3.11
N ARG A 91 -15.99 -1.41 2.33
CA ARG A 91 -16.90 -0.36 2.79
C ARG A 91 -17.98 -0.07 1.76
N GLU A 92 -19.10 0.50 2.19
CA GLU A 92 -20.06 1.11 1.27
C GLU A 92 -19.41 2.33 0.61
N HIS A 93 -19.39 2.32 -0.73
CA HIS A 93 -18.78 3.42 -1.48
C HIS A 93 -19.67 4.68 -1.40
N PRO A 94 -19.14 5.85 -0.99
CA PRO A 94 -19.95 7.01 -0.64
C PRO A 94 -20.72 7.64 -1.81
N ILE A 95 -20.35 7.31 -3.06
CA ILE A 95 -21.00 7.85 -4.27
C ILE A 95 -21.90 6.80 -4.91
N ASP A 96 -21.43 5.55 -5.02
CA ASP A 96 -22.14 4.50 -5.74
C ASP A 96 -23.08 3.68 -4.85
N GLU A 97 -22.98 3.83 -3.52
CA GLU A 97 -23.79 3.13 -2.49
C GLU A 97 -23.75 1.59 -2.65
N VAL A 98 -22.60 1.06 -3.08
CA VAL A 98 -22.33 -0.38 -3.19
C VAL A 98 -21.08 -0.73 -2.38
N GLU A 99 -21.03 -1.98 -1.89
CA GLU A 99 -19.84 -2.46 -1.19
C GLU A 99 -18.65 -2.55 -2.16
N LYS A 100 -17.57 -1.84 -1.85
CA LYS A 100 -16.30 -1.85 -2.59
C LYS A 100 -15.13 -1.99 -1.63
N PHE A 101 -14.04 -2.56 -2.14
CA PHE A 101 -12.79 -2.58 -1.40
C PHE A 101 -12.05 -1.26 -1.57
N HIS A 102 -11.71 -0.61 -0.46
CA HIS A 102 -10.92 0.62 -0.41
C HIS A 102 -9.44 0.26 -0.25
N TYR A 103 -8.63 0.57 -1.25
CA TYR A 103 -7.22 0.16 -1.33
C TYR A 103 -6.25 1.11 -0.61
N GLY A 104 -6.75 2.14 0.06
CA GLY A 104 -5.97 3.14 0.77
C GLY A 104 -6.60 3.58 2.09
N LEU A 105 -6.10 4.68 2.63
CA LEU A 105 -6.73 5.44 3.73
C LEU A 105 -7.15 6.80 3.20
N ASP A 106 -8.33 7.26 3.61
CA ASP A 106 -8.75 8.64 3.38
C ASP A 106 -8.42 9.46 4.64
N LEU A 107 -7.45 10.35 4.51
CA LEU A 107 -6.93 11.23 5.56
C LEU A 107 -7.55 12.61 5.38
N ALA A 108 -8.65 12.88 6.12
CA ALA A 108 -9.37 14.15 6.06
C ALA A 108 -8.58 15.27 6.75
N ALA A 109 -8.43 16.38 6.04
CA ALA A 109 -7.83 17.63 6.52
C ALA A 109 -8.34 18.80 5.67
N ASP A 110 -8.14 20.03 6.12
CA ASP A 110 -8.54 21.21 5.39
C ASP A 110 -7.86 21.28 4.01
N GLU A 111 -8.57 21.80 3.00
CA GLU A 111 -8.00 22.00 1.68
C GLU A 111 -6.77 22.91 1.74
N GLY A 112 -5.68 22.52 1.08
CA GLY A 112 -4.40 23.22 1.13
C GLY A 112 -3.47 22.75 2.24
N THR A 113 -3.90 21.85 3.15
CA THR A 113 -3.02 21.21 4.12
C THR A 113 -1.87 20.49 3.41
N GLU A 114 -0.67 20.53 3.96
CA GLU A 114 0.50 19.90 3.36
C GLU A 114 0.37 18.38 3.34
N ILE A 115 0.73 17.79 2.20
CA ILE A 115 0.95 16.37 2.02
C ILE A 115 2.44 16.15 1.87
N ASP A 116 3.01 15.38 2.79
CA ASP A 116 4.43 15.08 2.86
C ASP A 116 4.74 13.70 2.27
N ALA A 117 5.93 13.57 1.70
CA ALA A 117 6.43 12.27 1.23
C ALA A 117 6.55 11.31 2.42
N PHE A 118 5.95 10.14 2.29
CA PHE A 118 5.95 9.08 3.31
C PHE A 118 7.36 8.62 3.69
N ALA A 119 8.24 8.49 2.70
CA ALA A 119 9.64 8.08 2.86
C ALA A 119 10.50 8.72 1.76
N ASP A 120 11.83 8.58 1.89
CA ASP A 120 12.76 8.93 0.82
C ASP A 120 12.41 8.18 -0.46
N GLY A 121 12.55 8.84 -1.61
CA GLY A 121 12.20 8.19 -2.88
C GLY A 121 12.35 9.08 -4.10
N THR A 122 11.81 8.58 -5.20
CA THR A 122 11.75 9.30 -6.49
C THR A 122 10.30 9.36 -6.96
N VAL A 123 9.85 10.52 -7.39
CA VAL A 123 8.51 10.70 -7.96
C VAL A 123 8.45 9.97 -9.30
N ASN A 124 7.72 8.87 -9.35
CA ASN A 124 7.52 8.07 -10.57
C ASN A 124 6.55 8.77 -11.52
N ALA A 125 5.40 9.19 -11.01
CA ALA A 125 4.36 9.80 -11.81
C ALA A 125 3.70 10.98 -11.11
N VAL A 126 3.28 11.96 -11.91
CA VAL A 126 2.36 13.04 -11.54
C VAL A 126 1.30 13.10 -12.62
N GLY A 127 0.02 13.09 -12.24
CA GLY A 127 -1.06 13.04 -13.20
C GLY A 127 -2.39 13.57 -12.68
N GLU A 128 -3.40 13.47 -13.53
CA GLU A 128 -4.78 13.80 -13.20
C GLU A 128 -5.72 12.80 -13.89
N SER A 129 -6.69 12.29 -13.16
CA SER A 129 -7.72 11.39 -13.69
C SER A 129 -9.10 11.77 -13.14
N SER A 130 -10.15 11.23 -13.77
CA SER A 130 -11.53 11.48 -13.32
C SER A 130 -11.83 10.86 -11.94
N SER A 131 -11.16 9.77 -11.57
CA SER A 131 -11.34 9.10 -10.28
C SER A 131 -10.43 9.67 -9.20
N LEU A 132 -9.10 9.63 -9.40
CA LEU A 132 -8.11 10.06 -8.42
C LEU A 132 -7.94 11.59 -8.33
N GLY A 133 -8.51 12.36 -9.28
CA GLY A 133 -8.18 13.78 -9.39
C GLY A 133 -6.70 13.97 -9.67
N LYS A 134 -6.10 15.02 -9.12
CA LYS A 134 -4.65 15.22 -9.18
C LYS A 134 -3.97 14.28 -8.20
N TYR A 135 -2.96 13.57 -8.69
CA TYR A 135 -2.26 12.56 -7.91
C TYR A 135 -0.77 12.54 -8.21
N LEU A 136 0.00 11.93 -7.31
CA LEU A 136 1.40 11.58 -7.54
C LEU A 136 1.68 10.18 -6.96
N ILE A 137 2.72 9.55 -7.53
CA ILE A 137 3.26 8.27 -7.07
C ILE A 137 4.73 8.46 -6.76
N VAL A 138 5.18 8.00 -5.59
CA VAL A 138 6.58 8.02 -5.16
C VAL A 138 7.07 6.59 -4.99
N GLU A 139 8.20 6.25 -5.62
CA GLU A 139 8.89 4.98 -5.44
C GLU A 139 9.97 5.10 -4.37
N HIS A 140 9.98 4.15 -3.42
CA HIS A 140 10.87 4.13 -2.25
C HIS A 140 11.96 3.07 -2.33
N GLY A 141 12.07 2.38 -3.49
CA GLY A 141 12.96 1.23 -3.67
C GLY A 141 12.41 -0.08 -3.08
N ASN A 142 13.09 -1.20 -3.39
CA ASN A 142 12.72 -2.54 -2.92
C ASN A 142 11.27 -2.95 -3.21
N GLY A 143 10.69 -2.43 -4.30
CA GLY A 143 9.32 -2.67 -4.73
C GLY A 143 8.26 -1.86 -3.96
N TYR A 144 8.64 -0.97 -3.04
CA TYR A 144 7.69 -0.11 -2.32
C TYR A 144 7.39 1.16 -3.08
N SER A 145 6.11 1.53 -3.08
CA SER A 145 5.64 2.82 -3.59
C SER A 145 4.45 3.34 -2.80
N THR A 146 4.21 4.64 -2.89
CA THR A 146 3.04 5.31 -2.31
C THR A 146 2.32 6.15 -3.35
N LEU A 147 0.99 6.20 -3.23
CA LEU A 147 0.13 7.05 -4.04
C LEU A 147 -0.58 8.06 -3.13
N TYR A 148 -0.66 9.29 -3.60
CA TYR A 148 -1.38 10.40 -2.95
C TYR A 148 -2.35 10.99 -3.97
N ALA A 149 -3.64 10.97 -3.68
CA ALA A 149 -4.68 11.42 -4.61
C ALA A 149 -5.60 12.49 -4.01
N HIS A 150 -6.51 12.98 -4.83
CA HIS A 150 -7.44 14.07 -4.58
C HIS A 150 -6.78 15.42 -4.26
N CYS A 151 -5.51 15.58 -4.63
CA CYS A 151 -4.73 16.78 -4.34
C CYS A 151 -5.35 18.03 -4.99
N SER A 152 -5.31 19.16 -4.28
CA SER A 152 -5.58 20.47 -4.90
C SER A 152 -4.43 20.89 -5.80
N ARG A 153 -3.19 20.58 -5.36
CA ARG A 153 -1.96 20.90 -6.09
C ARG A 153 -0.87 19.86 -5.79
N VAL A 154 -0.13 19.44 -6.81
CA VAL A 154 1.13 18.71 -6.68
C VAL A 154 2.29 19.71 -6.83
N THR A 155 3.28 19.67 -5.93
CA THR A 155 4.37 20.66 -5.86
C THR A 155 5.70 20.15 -6.40
N VAL A 156 5.74 18.87 -6.79
CA VAL A 156 6.92 18.18 -7.35
C VAL A 156 6.64 17.68 -8.76
N SER A 157 7.69 17.30 -9.48
CA SER A 157 7.58 16.79 -10.85
C SER A 157 8.05 15.33 -10.92
N SER A 158 7.58 14.56 -11.90
CA SER A 158 8.08 13.21 -12.19
C SER A 158 9.61 13.24 -12.40
N GLY A 159 10.31 12.27 -11.83
CA GLY A 159 11.76 12.15 -11.79
C GLY A 159 12.43 12.90 -10.65
N ALA A 160 11.72 13.72 -9.88
CA ALA A 160 12.29 14.43 -8.73
C ALA A 160 12.58 13.47 -7.57
N SER A 161 13.74 13.63 -6.93
CA SER A 161 14.03 12.97 -5.65
C SER A 161 13.34 13.73 -4.53
N VAL A 162 12.77 12.99 -3.57
CA VAL A 162 12.10 13.54 -2.38
C VAL A 162 12.62 12.84 -1.12
N SER A 163 12.60 13.57 -0.01
CA SER A 163 12.94 13.01 1.31
C SER A 163 11.70 12.81 2.15
N ALA A 164 11.74 11.86 3.09
CA ALA A 164 10.69 11.66 4.08
C ALA A 164 10.33 12.99 4.79
N GLY A 165 9.04 13.32 4.85
CA GLY A 165 8.57 14.58 5.44
C GLY A 165 8.74 15.82 4.53
N GLN A 166 9.20 15.65 3.30
CA GLN A 166 9.22 16.76 2.34
C GLN A 166 7.83 16.96 1.76
N LYS A 167 7.34 18.19 1.74
CA LYS A 167 6.08 18.57 1.08
C LYS A 167 6.12 18.19 -0.41
N VAL A 168 5.14 17.40 -0.85
CA VAL A 168 5.00 16.94 -2.25
C VAL A 168 3.69 17.37 -2.89
N ALA A 169 2.64 17.65 -2.07
CA ALA A 169 1.34 18.09 -2.57
C ALA A 169 0.56 18.86 -1.49
N GLU A 170 -0.67 19.19 -1.80
CA GLU A 170 -1.64 19.84 -0.91
C GLU A 170 -2.97 19.10 -0.98
N VAL A 171 -3.59 18.88 0.18
CA VAL A 171 -4.93 18.27 0.31
C VAL A 171 -5.93 19.04 -0.55
N GLY A 172 -6.82 18.33 -1.20
CA GLY A 172 -7.87 18.89 -2.01
C GLY A 172 -9.11 18.00 -2.06
N GLN A 173 -9.93 18.26 -3.09
CA GLN A 173 -11.18 17.54 -3.34
C GLN A 173 -11.34 17.30 -4.85
N THR A 174 -10.25 17.07 -5.57
CA THR A 174 -10.28 16.81 -7.02
C THR A 174 -10.65 15.36 -7.31
N GLY A 175 -11.21 15.08 -8.50
CA GLY A 175 -11.67 13.74 -8.87
C GLY A 175 -12.96 13.32 -8.16
N GLN A 176 -13.09 12.04 -7.82
CA GLN A 176 -14.26 11.50 -7.12
C GLN A 176 -14.06 11.60 -5.59
N ALA A 177 -14.24 12.79 -5.04
CA ALA A 177 -14.11 13.07 -3.61
C ALA A 177 -15.38 13.75 -3.08
N THR A 178 -15.84 13.36 -1.90
CA THR A 178 -17.04 13.93 -1.23
C THR A 178 -16.72 15.08 -0.28
N GLY A 179 -15.43 15.28 0.03
CA GLY A 179 -14.93 16.36 0.87
C GLY A 179 -13.39 16.41 0.81
N PRO A 180 -12.75 17.45 1.37
CA PRO A 180 -11.29 17.56 1.34
C PRO A 180 -10.61 16.44 2.13
N HIS A 181 -9.74 15.67 1.46
CA HIS A 181 -8.92 14.61 2.06
C HIS A 181 -7.74 14.25 1.15
N CYS A 182 -6.77 13.56 1.68
CA CYS A 182 -5.76 12.84 0.93
C CYS A 182 -6.12 11.35 0.93
N HIS A 183 -6.36 10.77 -0.24
CA HIS A 183 -6.38 9.33 -0.40
C HIS A 183 -4.94 8.83 -0.50
N PHE A 184 -4.54 7.99 0.45
CA PHE A 184 -3.16 7.50 0.60
C PHE A 184 -3.10 5.98 0.47
N GLU A 185 -2.30 5.49 -0.48
CA GLU A 185 -2.05 4.06 -0.67
C GLU A 185 -0.57 3.73 -0.42
N LEU A 186 -0.31 2.55 0.13
CA LEU A 186 1.01 1.97 0.28
C LEU A 186 1.06 0.64 -0.47
N HIS A 187 2.03 0.50 -1.36
CA HIS A 187 2.20 -0.69 -2.19
C HIS A 187 3.54 -1.36 -1.93
N ARG A 188 3.57 -2.68 -2.15
CA ARG A 188 4.79 -3.45 -2.32
C ARG A 188 4.64 -4.33 -3.55
N ASP A 189 5.44 -4.07 -4.59
CA ASP A 189 5.28 -4.67 -5.92
C ASP A 189 3.84 -4.42 -6.44
N SER A 190 3.08 -5.48 -6.72
CA SER A 190 1.68 -5.39 -7.15
C SER A 190 0.66 -5.53 -6.01
N ASN A 191 1.09 -5.52 -4.73
CA ASN A 191 0.19 -5.71 -3.59
C ASN A 191 -0.04 -4.41 -2.85
N TYR A 192 -1.30 -4.18 -2.47
CA TYR A 192 -1.71 -3.11 -1.57
C TYR A 192 -1.49 -3.54 -0.11
N LEU A 193 -0.77 -2.75 0.65
CA LEU A 193 -0.58 -2.93 2.09
C LEU A 193 -1.56 -2.04 2.84
N ASN A 194 -2.09 -2.53 3.97
CA ASN A 194 -2.94 -1.69 4.82
C ASN A 194 -2.11 -0.57 5.47
N PRO A 195 -2.32 0.71 5.10
CA PRO A 195 -1.47 1.80 5.56
C PRO A 195 -1.70 2.19 7.02
N ILE A 196 -2.76 1.68 7.69
CA ILE A 196 -3.12 2.04 9.06
C ILE A 196 -1.99 1.77 10.07
N TYR A 197 -1.13 0.81 9.78
CA TYR A 197 0.00 0.45 10.64
C TYR A 197 1.18 1.44 10.61
N TYR A 198 1.15 2.40 9.67
CA TYR A 198 2.31 3.25 9.34
C TYR A 198 2.00 4.74 9.42
N VAL A 199 0.77 5.12 9.79
CA VAL A 199 0.35 6.51 9.93
C VAL A 199 -0.02 6.81 11.38
N SER A 200 0.30 8.01 11.85
CA SER A 200 -0.15 8.53 13.15
C SER A 200 -1.36 9.42 12.92
N LEU A 201 -2.49 9.06 13.50
CA LEU A 201 -3.75 9.80 13.41
C LEU A 201 -3.90 10.75 14.60
N ALA A 202 -4.70 11.82 14.42
CA ALA A 202 -5.01 12.78 15.48
C ALA A 202 -5.92 12.18 16.55
#